data_d8b788edb7db368317d1c488b4c297e2
#
_entry.id   d8b788edb7db368317d1c488b4c297e2
#
_cell.length_a   1.000
_cell.length_b   1.000
_cell.length_c   1.000
_cell.angle_alpha   90.00
_cell.angle_beta   90.00
_cell.angle_gamma   90.00
#
_symmetry.space_group_name_H-M   'P 1'
#
loop_
_entity.id
_entity.type
_entity.pdbx_description
1 polymer ?
#
loop_
_entity_poly.entity_id
_entity_poly.type
_entity_poly.pdbx_seq_one_letter_code
_entity_poly.pdbx_strand_id
1 'polypeptide(L)'
;MIPQLCALAALPLTAILLASCGTDDGPMLAGNTQAASAEGEALYQKAKQADESGKTGRAIKLYGETATRFPFAPSADEARFRQAQLLEQDGRIEDAFEAYDQFLARYPGSSQYLTVLNRQASMAQSAAEGDVKSSFLGLKTKLSLEKTVAMLEKVASHAPRSRTASKAQFTIGELYQAKRNKTKEAIAAFRKLVAEQPDSPEAPEALFRVGLIYMEEAERGNQNQANLDLA
;
A
#
# COMPACT_ATOMS: atom_id res chain seq x y z
N MET A 1 -26.23 -25.56 -86.59
CA MET A 1 -25.01 -25.56 -85.76
C MET A 1 -25.24 -24.53 -84.69
N ILE A 2 -25.47 -24.98 -83.46
CA ILE A 2 -25.93 -24.19 -82.30
C ILE A 2 -24.77 -24.02 -81.37
N PRO A 3 -24.40 -22.83 -80.93
CA PRO A 3 -23.49 -22.67 -79.77
C PRO A 3 -24.27 -22.59 -78.48
N GLN A 4 -23.82 -23.36 -77.50
CA GLN A 4 -24.33 -23.43 -76.13
C GLN A 4 -23.94 -22.19 -75.32
N LEU A 5 -24.93 -21.59 -74.64
CA LEU A 5 -24.76 -20.62 -73.60
C LEU A 5 -24.36 -21.33 -72.30
N CYS A 6 -23.20 -20.96 -71.75
CA CYS A 6 -22.84 -21.26 -70.35
C CYS A 6 -23.43 -20.21 -69.38
N ALA A 7 -24.38 -20.63 -68.60
CA ALA A 7 -24.89 -19.79 -67.51
C ALA A 7 -23.96 -19.89 -66.30
N LEU A 8 -23.36 -18.78 -65.86
CA LEU A 8 -22.65 -18.62 -64.62
C LEU A 8 -23.66 -18.35 -63.46
N ALA A 9 -23.79 -19.32 -62.57
CA ALA A 9 -24.57 -19.18 -61.35
C ALA A 9 -23.75 -18.41 -60.34
N ALA A 10 -24.22 -17.23 -59.99
CA ALA A 10 -23.68 -16.43 -58.89
C ALA A 10 -24.28 -16.96 -57.55
N LEU A 11 -23.44 -17.49 -56.68
CA LEU A 11 -23.79 -17.85 -55.29
C LEU A 11 -23.76 -16.58 -54.41
N PRO A 12 -24.78 -16.32 -53.59
CA PRO A 12 -24.72 -15.23 -52.63
C PRO A 12 -23.85 -15.63 -51.42
N LEU A 13 -22.84 -14.83 -51.15
CA LEU A 13 -21.99 -14.92 -49.96
C LEU A 13 -22.79 -14.41 -48.76
N THR A 14 -23.39 -15.31 -47.99
CA THR A 14 -24.03 -14.99 -46.72
C THR A 14 -22.96 -14.73 -45.67
N ALA A 15 -22.78 -13.46 -45.28
CA ALA A 15 -21.96 -13.06 -44.17
C ALA A 15 -22.64 -13.48 -42.87
N ILE A 16 -22.08 -14.46 -42.18
CA ILE A 16 -22.48 -14.86 -40.83
C ILE A 16 -21.84 -13.84 -39.86
N LEU A 17 -22.64 -12.92 -39.34
CA LEU A 17 -22.29 -12.09 -38.20
C LEU A 17 -22.30 -12.96 -36.95
N LEU A 18 -21.12 -13.40 -36.52
CA LEU A 18 -20.94 -13.98 -35.18
C LEU A 18 -21.04 -12.84 -34.15
N ALA A 19 -22.21 -12.69 -33.57
CA ALA A 19 -22.36 -11.90 -32.34
C ALA A 19 -21.67 -12.68 -31.20
N SER A 20 -20.43 -12.30 -30.88
CA SER A 20 -19.73 -12.75 -29.69
C SER A 20 -20.30 -12.01 -28.51
N CYS A 21 -21.18 -12.63 -27.71
CA CYS A 21 -21.44 -12.23 -26.35
C CYS A 21 -20.24 -12.62 -25.52
N GLY A 22 -19.26 -11.72 -25.42
CA GLY A 22 -18.17 -11.84 -24.47
C GLY A 22 -18.64 -11.41 -23.10
N THR A 23 -18.54 -12.30 -22.11
CA THR A 23 -18.62 -11.97 -20.69
C THR A 23 -17.42 -11.09 -20.32
N ASP A 24 -17.69 -9.94 -19.71
CA ASP A 24 -16.77 -8.80 -19.48
C ASP A 24 -15.69 -9.04 -18.39
N ASP A 25 -15.26 -10.28 -18.15
CA ASP A 25 -14.29 -10.62 -17.07
C ASP A 25 -12.88 -10.96 -17.58
N GLY A 26 -12.54 -10.62 -18.82
CA GLY A 26 -11.19 -10.82 -19.39
C GLY A 26 -10.27 -9.61 -19.17
N PRO A 27 -8.92 -9.82 -19.18
CA PRO A 27 -7.98 -8.70 -19.16
C PRO A 27 -8.20 -7.83 -20.40
N MET A 28 -8.41 -6.52 -20.19
CA MET A 28 -8.70 -5.58 -21.27
C MET A 28 -7.57 -5.54 -22.27
N LEU A 29 -7.83 -6.04 -23.48
CA LEU A 29 -6.92 -5.94 -24.61
C LEU A 29 -6.76 -4.49 -25.06
N ALA A 30 -5.58 -4.13 -25.56
CA ALA A 30 -5.12 -2.76 -25.84
C ALA A 30 -6.04 -1.87 -26.72
N GLY A 31 -7.09 -2.42 -27.33
CA GLY A 31 -8.06 -1.65 -28.13
C GLY A 31 -9.16 -0.92 -27.35
N ASN A 32 -9.32 -1.19 -26.04
CA ASN A 32 -10.43 -0.65 -25.23
C ASN A 32 -9.98 0.35 -24.15
N THR A 33 -8.71 0.75 -24.14
CA THR A 33 -8.14 1.62 -23.11
C THR A 33 -8.79 3.00 -23.06
N GLN A 34 -9.22 3.54 -24.20
CA GLN A 34 -9.85 4.86 -24.26
C GLN A 34 -11.28 4.85 -23.70
N ALA A 35 -12.06 3.80 -23.99
CA ALA A 35 -13.40 3.63 -23.44
C ALA A 35 -13.33 3.41 -21.91
N ALA A 36 -12.42 2.53 -21.46
CA ALA A 36 -12.18 2.29 -20.04
C ALA A 36 -11.71 3.54 -19.30
N SER A 37 -10.87 4.37 -19.93
CA SER A 37 -10.44 5.66 -19.39
C SER A 37 -11.62 6.62 -19.23
N ALA A 38 -12.52 6.69 -20.21
CA ALA A 38 -13.71 7.54 -20.14
C ALA A 38 -14.71 7.08 -19.06
N GLU A 39 -14.89 5.76 -18.91
CA GLU A 39 -15.71 5.19 -17.83
C GLU A 39 -15.12 5.47 -16.46
N GLY A 40 -13.79 5.33 -16.31
CA GLY A 40 -13.07 5.66 -15.09
C GLY A 40 -13.25 7.13 -14.69
N GLU A 41 -13.12 8.03 -15.67
CA GLU A 41 -13.32 9.46 -15.44
C GLU A 41 -14.78 9.79 -15.06
N ALA A 42 -15.76 9.17 -15.73
CA ALA A 42 -17.18 9.33 -15.39
C ALA A 42 -17.48 8.83 -13.97
N LEU A 43 -16.84 7.75 -13.53
CA LEU A 43 -16.98 7.22 -12.17
C LEU A 43 -16.32 8.14 -11.15
N TYR A 44 -15.14 8.68 -11.45
CA TYR A 44 -14.46 9.70 -10.63
C TYR A 44 -15.33 10.94 -10.42
N GLN A 45 -15.96 11.46 -11.48
CA GLN A 45 -16.86 12.62 -11.36
C GLN A 45 -18.08 12.32 -10.45
N LYS A 46 -18.63 11.10 -10.51
CA LYS A 46 -19.68 10.66 -9.56
C LYS A 46 -19.17 10.57 -8.12
N ALA A 47 -17.92 10.13 -7.93
CA ALA A 47 -17.29 10.10 -6.62
C ALA A 47 -17.12 11.50 -6.06
N LYS A 48 -16.63 12.44 -6.87
CA LYS A 48 -16.47 13.85 -6.51
C LYS A 48 -17.79 14.51 -6.14
N GLN A 49 -18.85 14.28 -6.92
CA GLN A 49 -20.17 14.78 -6.60
C GLN A 49 -20.71 14.24 -5.26
N ALA A 50 -20.43 12.96 -4.97
CA ALA A 50 -20.82 12.36 -3.68
C ALA A 50 -20.05 12.98 -2.52
N ASP A 51 -18.75 13.25 -2.69
CA ASP A 51 -17.87 13.92 -1.73
C ASP A 51 -18.34 15.34 -1.44
N GLU A 52 -18.53 16.15 -2.46
CA GLU A 52 -19.04 17.53 -2.38
C GLU A 52 -20.44 17.61 -1.73
N SER A 53 -21.25 16.55 -1.88
CA SER A 53 -22.57 16.43 -1.24
C SER A 53 -22.52 15.91 0.20
N GLY A 54 -21.32 15.70 0.78
CA GLY A 54 -21.14 15.17 2.13
C GLY A 54 -21.53 13.70 2.28
N LYS A 55 -21.72 12.96 1.18
CA LYS A 55 -22.04 11.53 1.18
C LYS A 55 -20.76 10.71 1.29
N THR A 56 -20.01 10.87 2.39
CA THR A 56 -18.65 10.34 2.59
C THR A 56 -18.54 8.85 2.30
N GLY A 57 -19.42 8.01 2.85
CA GLY A 57 -19.36 6.55 2.62
C GLY A 57 -19.54 6.18 1.14
N ARG A 58 -20.39 6.91 0.40
CA ARG A 58 -20.56 6.71 -1.04
C ARG A 58 -19.34 7.21 -1.83
N ALA A 59 -18.77 8.33 -1.44
CA ALA A 59 -17.56 8.87 -2.06
C ALA A 59 -16.40 7.91 -1.90
N ILE A 60 -16.12 7.39 -0.69
CA ILE A 60 -15.09 6.38 -0.41
C ILE A 60 -15.23 5.19 -1.35
N LYS A 61 -16.46 4.66 -1.49
CA LYS A 61 -16.73 3.51 -2.35
C LYS A 61 -16.42 3.82 -3.81
N LEU A 62 -16.97 4.92 -4.34
CA LEU A 62 -16.83 5.29 -5.75
C LEU A 62 -15.38 5.65 -6.11
N TYR A 63 -14.64 6.37 -5.25
CA TYR A 63 -13.22 6.63 -5.45
C TYR A 63 -12.41 5.34 -5.46
N GLY A 64 -12.70 4.40 -4.53
CA GLY A 64 -12.05 3.09 -4.49
C GLY A 64 -12.32 2.27 -5.75
N GLU A 65 -13.58 2.25 -6.23
CA GLU A 65 -13.95 1.59 -7.49
C GLU A 65 -13.23 2.21 -8.69
N THR A 66 -13.13 3.54 -8.77
CA THR A 66 -12.39 4.22 -9.82
C THR A 66 -10.95 3.75 -9.88
N ALA A 67 -10.22 3.83 -8.77
CA ALA A 67 -8.82 3.47 -8.72
C ALA A 67 -8.55 1.96 -8.90
N THR A 68 -9.52 1.10 -8.57
CA THR A 68 -9.34 -0.35 -8.67
C THR A 68 -9.71 -0.89 -10.04
N ARG A 69 -10.86 -0.47 -10.59
CA ARG A 69 -11.35 -0.95 -11.88
C ARG A 69 -10.70 -0.23 -13.06
N PHE A 70 -10.34 1.04 -12.88
CA PHE A 70 -9.78 1.90 -13.92
C PHE A 70 -8.43 2.51 -13.51
N PRO A 71 -7.43 1.68 -13.16
CA PRO A 71 -6.18 2.15 -12.57
C PRO A 71 -5.30 2.99 -13.50
N PHE A 72 -5.62 3.02 -14.79
CA PHE A 72 -4.96 3.81 -15.83
C PHE A 72 -5.78 5.03 -16.27
N ALA A 73 -6.95 5.27 -15.67
CA ALA A 73 -7.68 6.50 -15.90
C ALA A 73 -6.87 7.72 -15.42
N PRO A 74 -6.96 8.89 -16.08
CA PRO A 74 -6.19 10.08 -15.70
C PRO A 74 -6.34 10.50 -14.25
N SER A 75 -7.52 10.28 -13.65
CA SER A 75 -7.84 10.63 -12.26
C SER A 75 -7.75 9.45 -11.29
N ALA A 76 -7.13 8.33 -11.69
CA ALA A 76 -7.09 7.13 -10.84
C ALA A 76 -6.20 7.31 -9.59
N ASP A 77 -5.07 7.98 -9.71
CA ASP A 77 -4.20 8.32 -8.56
C ASP A 77 -4.90 9.31 -7.63
N GLU A 78 -5.51 10.36 -8.16
CA GLU A 78 -6.31 11.32 -7.37
C GLU A 78 -7.47 10.63 -6.65
N ALA A 79 -8.16 9.71 -7.33
CA ALA A 79 -9.23 8.91 -6.74
C ALA A 79 -8.73 8.07 -5.55
N ARG A 80 -7.61 7.37 -5.71
CA ARG A 80 -7.03 6.58 -4.61
C ARG A 80 -6.59 7.45 -3.45
N PHE A 81 -5.96 8.59 -3.73
CA PHE A 81 -5.54 9.54 -2.71
C PHE A 81 -6.74 10.10 -1.93
N ARG A 82 -7.78 10.54 -2.65
CA ARG A 82 -8.98 11.09 -2.01
C ARG A 82 -9.74 10.05 -1.19
N GLN A 83 -9.81 8.80 -1.68
CA GLN A 83 -10.35 7.69 -0.90
C GLN A 83 -9.63 7.53 0.44
N ALA A 84 -8.29 7.51 0.41
CA ALA A 84 -7.47 7.35 1.61
C ALA A 84 -7.69 8.51 2.61
N GLN A 85 -7.76 9.74 2.12
CA GLN A 85 -8.05 10.91 2.95
C GLN A 85 -9.42 10.82 3.63
N LEU A 86 -10.45 10.41 2.90
CA LEU A 86 -11.79 10.27 3.45
C LEU A 86 -11.88 9.15 4.49
N LEU A 87 -11.17 8.04 4.26
CA LEU A 87 -11.05 6.95 5.23
C LEU A 87 -10.34 7.41 6.51
N GLU A 88 -9.26 8.20 6.37
CA GLU A 88 -8.54 8.79 7.51
C GLU A 88 -9.44 9.73 8.31
N GLN A 89 -10.19 10.62 7.64
CA GLN A 89 -11.15 11.53 8.26
C GLN A 89 -12.30 10.80 8.97
N ASP A 90 -12.73 9.67 8.42
CA ASP A 90 -13.76 8.79 9.00
C ASP A 90 -13.23 7.94 10.18
N GLY A 91 -11.93 8.04 10.49
CA GLY A 91 -11.28 7.30 11.56
C GLY A 91 -11.02 5.83 11.23
N ARG A 92 -11.16 5.43 9.98
CA ARG A 92 -10.87 4.09 9.46
C ARG A 92 -9.39 3.96 9.12
N ILE A 93 -8.56 4.02 10.15
CA ILE A 93 -7.11 4.22 10.01
C ILE A 93 -6.43 3.06 9.27
N GLU A 94 -6.80 1.81 9.56
CA GLU A 94 -6.21 0.64 8.87
C GLU A 94 -6.57 0.65 7.37
N ASP A 95 -7.82 0.96 7.03
CA ASP A 95 -8.25 1.07 5.62
C ASP A 95 -7.60 2.25 4.90
N ALA A 96 -7.43 3.38 5.59
CA ALA A 96 -6.73 4.55 5.05
C ALA A 96 -5.27 4.23 4.76
N PHE A 97 -4.58 3.57 5.71
CA PHE A 97 -3.20 3.14 5.54
C PHE A 97 -3.04 2.21 4.33
N GLU A 98 -3.94 1.24 4.17
CA GLU A 98 -3.93 0.33 3.04
C GLU A 98 -4.21 1.03 1.71
N ALA A 99 -5.11 2.02 1.69
CA ALA A 99 -5.37 2.82 0.49
C ALA A 99 -4.16 3.68 0.10
N TYR A 100 -3.44 4.26 1.07
CA TYR A 100 -2.16 4.94 0.84
C TYR A 100 -1.07 3.98 0.34
N ASP A 101 -0.99 2.78 0.89
CA ASP A 101 -0.06 1.73 0.46
C ASP A 101 -0.28 1.36 -1.02
N GLN A 102 -1.53 1.13 -1.40
CA GLN A 102 -1.92 0.87 -2.78
C GLN A 102 -1.62 2.06 -3.72
N PHE A 103 -1.76 3.29 -3.22
CA PHE A 103 -1.35 4.48 -3.98
C PHE A 103 0.15 4.46 -4.28
N LEU A 104 0.97 4.28 -3.25
CA LEU A 104 2.44 4.31 -3.38
C LEU A 104 2.96 3.19 -4.27
N ALA A 105 2.37 2.00 -4.16
CA ALA A 105 2.74 0.86 -4.99
C ALA A 105 2.39 1.05 -6.46
N ARG A 106 1.28 1.74 -6.76
CA ARG A 106 0.75 1.81 -8.11
C ARG A 106 1.11 3.07 -8.87
N TYR A 107 1.29 4.20 -8.16
CA TYR A 107 1.49 5.51 -8.76
C TYR A 107 2.82 6.16 -8.34
N PRO A 108 3.97 5.50 -8.56
CA PRO A 108 5.28 6.03 -8.13
C PRO A 108 5.66 7.33 -8.84
N GLY A 109 5.06 7.62 -10.00
CA GLY A 109 5.28 8.86 -10.76
C GLY A 109 4.30 9.99 -10.43
N SER A 110 3.35 9.79 -9.51
CA SER A 110 2.39 10.84 -9.12
C SER A 110 3.09 12.00 -8.40
N SER A 111 2.67 13.22 -8.69
CA SER A 111 3.14 14.42 -7.98
C SER A 111 2.81 14.40 -6.48
N GLN A 112 1.86 13.58 -6.07
CA GLN A 112 1.42 13.42 -4.69
C GLN A 112 2.21 12.35 -3.93
N TYR A 113 3.12 11.61 -4.60
CA TYR A 113 3.82 10.46 -4.01
C TYR A 113 4.48 10.77 -2.66
N LEU A 114 5.27 11.85 -2.57
CA LEU A 114 5.93 12.24 -1.32
C LEU A 114 4.95 12.66 -0.23
N THR A 115 3.86 13.32 -0.61
CA THR A 115 2.80 13.69 0.34
C THR A 115 2.14 12.47 0.95
N VAL A 116 1.83 11.46 0.12
CA VAL A 116 1.23 10.20 0.54
C VAL A 116 2.20 9.40 1.41
N LEU A 117 3.46 9.31 1.02
CA LEU A 117 4.50 8.63 1.80
C LEU A 117 4.64 9.24 3.20
N ASN A 118 4.67 10.56 3.29
CA ASN A 118 4.77 11.25 4.58
C ASN A 118 3.53 11.02 5.45
N ARG A 119 2.33 11.01 4.87
CA ARG A 119 1.10 10.67 5.61
C ARG A 119 1.12 9.24 6.11
N GLN A 120 1.46 8.28 5.25
CA GLN A 120 1.57 6.87 5.63
C GLN A 120 2.61 6.68 6.74
N ALA A 121 3.78 7.33 6.65
CA ALA A 121 4.81 7.29 7.68
C ALA A 121 4.34 7.88 9.02
N SER A 122 3.62 9.01 8.97
CA SER A 122 3.03 9.62 10.18
C SER A 122 2.01 8.70 10.84
N MET A 123 1.15 8.02 10.06
CA MET A 123 0.18 7.05 10.59
C MET A 123 0.87 5.86 11.26
N ALA A 124 1.92 5.31 10.64
CA ALA A 124 2.69 4.21 11.22
C ALA A 124 3.41 4.63 12.51
N GLN A 125 3.94 5.85 12.55
CA GLN A 125 4.57 6.41 13.74
C GLN A 125 3.56 6.61 14.88
N SER A 126 2.39 7.19 14.60
CA SER A 126 1.32 7.36 15.60
C SER A 126 0.80 6.00 16.11
N ALA A 127 0.82 4.97 15.26
CA ALA A 127 0.51 3.61 15.69
C ALA A 127 1.57 3.05 16.65
N ALA A 128 2.85 3.32 16.40
CA ALA A 128 3.96 2.92 17.28
C ALA A 128 3.89 3.61 18.63
N GLU A 129 3.50 4.87 18.68
CA GLU A 129 3.27 5.65 19.89
C GLU A 129 2.00 5.22 20.66
N GLY A 130 1.14 4.44 20.00
CA GLY A 130 -0.10 3.91 20.58
C GLY A 130 -1.27 4.88 20.52
N ASP A 131 -1.17 5.94 19.74
CA ASP A 131 -2.22 6.95 19.54
C ASP A 131 -3.30 6.49 18.58
N VAL A 132 -2.95 5.58 17.67
CA VAL A 132 -3.90 4.97 16.74
C VAL A 132 -4.66 3.86 17.41
N LYS A 133 -5.98 3.92 17.31
CA LYS A 133 -6.90 2.93 17.87
C LYS A 133 -7.67 2.25 16.74
N SER A 134 -7.58 0.93 16.71
CA SER A 134 -8.49 0.10 15.92
C SER A 134 -9.88 0.10 16.55
N SER A 135 -10.93 0.24 15.75
CA SER A 135 -12.32 0.11 16.22
C SER A 135 -12.80 -1.31 15.97
N PHE A 136 -12.99 -2.09 17.04
CA PHE A 136 -13.60 -3.41 16.97
C PHE A 136 -14.83 -3.44 17.88
N LEU A 137 -16.00 -3.72 17.32
CA LEU A 137 -17.28 -3.72 18.04
C LEU A 137 -17.55 -2.44 18.87
N GLY A 138 -17.12 -1.28 18.36
CA GLY A 138 -17.26 0.00 19.06
C GLY A 138 -16.23 0.27 20.17
N LEU A 139 -15.35 -0.69 20.45
CA LEU A 139 -14.24 -0.52 21.40
C LEU A 139 -12.99 -0.03 20.66
N LYS A 140 -12.40 1.05 21.14
CA LYS A 140 -11.12 1.57 20.62
C LYS A 140 -9.97 0.88 21.35
N THR A 141 -9.27 0.00 20.65
CA THR A 141 -8.08 -0.71 21.18
C THR A 141 -6.82 -0.26 20.43
N LYS A 142 -5.68 -0.26 21.11
CA LYS A 142 -4.39 -0.03 20.44
C LYS A 142 -4.16 -1.10 19.39
N LEU A 143 -3.46 -0.74 18.31
CA LEU A 143 -3.02 -1.72 17.32
C LEU A 143 -2.08 -2.75 17.98
N SER A 144 -2.11 -3.98 17.49
CA SER A 144 -1.16 -5.00 17.95
C SER A 144 0.25 -4.66 17.51
N LEU A 145 1.26 -5.20 18.22
CA LEU A 145 2.67 -5.05 17.85
C LEU A 145 2.90 -5.48 16.41
N GLU A 146 2.35 -6.62 16.01
CA GLU A 146 2.54 -7.20 14.68
C GLU A 146 1.96 -6.29 13.58
N LYS A 147 0.77 -5.74 13.80
CA LYS A 147 0.17 -4.77 12.85
C LYS A 147 1.00 -3.49 12.74
N THR A 148 1.46 -2.96 13.87
CA THR A 148 2.28 -1.74 13.89
C THR A 148 3.62 -1.96 13.18
N VAL A 149 4.27 -3.09 13.44
CA VAL A 149 5.52 -3.46 12.75
C VAL A 149 5.28 -3.60 11.25
N ALA A 150 4.21 -4.28 10.83
CA ALA A 150 3.86 -4.43 9.41
C ALA A 150 3.62 -3.06 8.72
N MET A 151 2.99 -2.10 9.40
CA MET A 151 2.83 -0.74 8.88
C MET A 151 4.18 -0.05 8.66
N LEU A 152 5.09 -0.14 9.63
CA LEU A 152 6.44 0.45 9.53
C LEU A 152 7.28 -0.22 8.43
N GLU A 153 7.18 -1.54 8.27
CA GLU A 153 7.85 -2.28 7.19
C GLU A 153 7.37 -1.84 5.80
N LYS A 154 6.05 -1.63 5.62
CA LYS A 154 5.48 -1.10 4.38
C LYS A 154 6.03 0.30 4.08
N VAL A 155 6.08 1.19 5.08
CA VAL A 155 6.67 2.53 4.93
C VAL A 155 8.13 2.43 4.48
N ALA A 156 8.93 1.58 5.11
CA ALA A 156 10.34 1.39 4.75
C ALA A 156 10.50 0.85 3.32
N SER A 157 9.60 0.00 2.85
CA SER A 157 9.66 -0.62 1.53
C SER A 157 9.37 0.36 0.38
N HIS A 158 8.54 1.39 0.62
CA HIS A 158 8.22 2.40 -0.41
C HIS A 158 9.33 3.41 -0.66
N ALA A 159 10.20 3.64 0.31
CA ALA A 159 11.32 4.58 0.16
C ALA A 159 12.62 4.00 0.76
N PRO A 160 13.14 2.88 0.22
CA PRO A 160 14.34 2.23 0.74
C PRO A 160 15.53 3.20 0.74
N ARG A 161 16.39 3.09 1.75
CA ARG A 161 17.55 3.96 1.96
C ARG A 161 17.21 5.44 2.18
N SER A 162 15.96 5.77 2.47
CA SER A 162 15.57 7.12 2.87
C SER A 162 15.62 7.29 4.39
N ARG A 163 15.60 8.54 4.85
CA ARG A 163 15.44 8.84 6.28
C ARG A 163 14.13 8.31 6.85
N THR A 164 13.08 8.23 6.05
CA THR A 164 11.80 7.64 6.45
C THR A 164 11.95 6.15 6.72
N ALA A 165 12.69 5.43 5.88
CA ALA A 165 12.95 4.01 6.06
C ALA A 165 13.84 3.73 7.28
N SER A 166 14.91 4.51 7.47
CA SER A 166 15.81 4.34 8.64
C SER A 166 15.07 4.59 9.95
N LYS A 167 14.26 5.63 10.01
CA LYS A 167 13.42 5.93 11.17
C LYS A 167 12.39 4.82 11.44
N ALA A 168 11.71 4.34 10.40
CA ALA A 168 10.75 3.24 10.54
C ALA A 168 11.43 1.96 11.06
N GLN A 169 12.59 1.60 10.51
CA GLN A 169 13.35 0.43 10.92
C GLN A 169 13.88 0.55 12.36
N PHE A 170 14.30 1.75 12.76
CA PHE A 170 14.71 2.03 14.14
C PHE A 170 13.53 1.87 15.11
N THR A 171 12.37 2.44 14.78
CA THR A 171 11.15 2.32 15.57
C THR A 171 10.71 0.85 15.72
N ILE A 172 10.87 0.00 14.70
CA ILE A 172 10.63 -1.44 14.82
C ILE A 172 11.53 -2.06 15.90
N GLY A 173 12.81 -1.69 15.91
CA GLY A 173 13.75 -2.14 16.95
C GLY A 173 13.30 -1.74 18.34
N GLU A 174 12.88 -0.48 18.55
CA GLU A 174 12.37 0.02 19.83
C GLU A 174 11.09 -0.70 20.28
N LEU A 175 10.16 -0.95 19.35
CA LEU A 175 8.93 -1.68 19.66
C LEU A 175 9.20 -3.10 20.15
N TYR A 176 10.16 -3.80 19.53
CA TYR A 176 10.57 -5.12 19.98
C TYR A 176 11.35 -5.05 21.30
N GLN A 177 12.26 -4.07 21.46
CA GLN A 177 13.02 -3.88 22.71
C GLN A 177 12.12 -3.64 23.92
N ALA A 178 11.00 -2.95 23.73
CA ALA A 178 10.01 -2.74 24.79
C ALA A 178 9.29 -4.03 25.25
N LYS A 179 9.53 -5.16 24.58
CA LYS A 179 8.94 -6.47 24.91
C LYS A 179 10.02 -7.45 25.37
N ARG A 180 9.94 -7.89 26.63
CA ARG A 180 10.94 -8.78 27.25
C ARG A 180 11.21 -10.09 26.48
N ASN A 181 10.21 -10.60 25.75
CA ASN A 181 10.30 -11.84 25.00
C ASN A 181 10.66 -11.63 23.51
N LYS A 182 11.04 -10.41 23.13
CA LYS A 182 11.35 -10.02 21.74
C LYS A 182 12.76 -9.47 21.56
N THR A 183 13.67 -9.83 22.48
CA THR A 183 15.06 -9.37 22.47
C THR A 183 15.79 -9.73 21.17
N LYS A 184 15.58 -10.94 20.65
CA LYS A 184 16.21 -11.38 19.39
C LYS A 184 15.70 -10.59 18.19
N GLU A 185 14.41 -10.32 18.16
CA GLU A 185 13.79 -9.51 17.11
C GLU A 185 14.26 -8.05 17.18
N ALA A 186 14.45 -7.49 18.38
CA ALA A 186 15.00 -6.15 18.55
C ALA A 186 16.43 -6.05 17.99
N ILE A 187 17.31 -6.97 18.38
CA ILE A 187 18.69 -7.05 17.87
C ILE A 187 18.68 -7.19 16.34
N ALA A 188 17.84 -8.07 15.80
CA ALA A 188 17.75 -8.27 14.36
C ALA A 188 17.30 -7.00 13.62
N ALA A 189 16.30 -6.26 14.17
CA ALA A 189 15.80 -5.03 13.59
C ALA A 189 16.86 -3.91 13.59
N PHE A 190 17.57 -3.69 14.70
CA PHE A 190 18.65 -2.71 14.77
C PHE A 190 19.84 -3.08 13.87
N ARG A 191 20.25 -4.34 13.85
CA ARG A 191 21.33 -4.81 12.95
C ARG A 191 20.96 -4.67 11.48
N LYS A 192 19.71 -4.95 11.12
CA LYS A 192 19.21 -4.73 9.76
C LYS A 192 19.36 -3.26 9.36
N LEU A 193 18.97 -2.33 10.23
CA LEU A 193 19.14 -0.90 9.98
C LEU A 193 20.61 -0.55 9.70
N VAL A 194 21.53 -0.98 10.58
CA VAL A 194 22.97 -0.70 10.44
C VAL A 194 23.55 -1.29 9.15
N ALA A 195 23.10 -2.51 8.78
CA ALA A 195 23.57 -3.18 7.57
C ALA A 195 23.05 -2.52 6.28
N GLU A 196 21.77 -2.13 6.25
CA GLU A 196 21.13 -1.58 5.05
C GLU A 196 21.38 -0.08 4.88
N GLN A 197 21.56 0.67 5.98
CA GLN A 197 21.69 2.12 6.01
C GLN A 197 22.73 2.58 7.04
N PRO A 198 24.02 2.21 6.88
CA PRO A 198 25.07 2.52 7.86
C PRO A 198 25.29 4.03 8.06
N ASP A 199 25.01 4.84 7.03
CA ASP A 199 25.18 6.29 7.05
C ASP A 199 23.93 7.04 7.56
N SER A 200 22.89 6.32 7.98
CA SER A 200 21.67 6.95 8.51
C SER A 200 21.92 7.56 9.90
N PRO A 201 21.21 8.65 10.25
CA PRO A 201 21.34 9.26 11.59
C PRO A 201 21.00 8.29 12.73
N GLU A 202 20.17 7.30 12.47
CA GLU A 202 19.72 6.31 13.45
C GLU A 202 20.71 5.12 13.61
N ALA A 203 21.64 4.91 12.66
CA ALA A 203 22.53 3.75 12.69
C ALA A 203 23.47 3.70 13.91
N PRO A 204 24.12 4.80 14.35
CA PRO A 204 24.95 4.79 15.54
C PRO A 204 24.17 4.43 16.81
N GLU A 205 22.96 4.99 16.98
CA GLU A 205 22.09 4.70 18.12
C GLU A 205 21.59 3.25 18.06
N ALA A 206 21.25 2.73 16.88
CA ALA A 206 20.85 1.33 16.71
C ALA A 206 21.96 0.36 17.15
N LEU A 207 23.21 0.65 16.77
CA LEU A 207 24.36 -0.15 17.20
C LEU A 207 24.56 -0.08 18.71
N PHE A 208 24.46 1.09 19.31
CA PHE A 208 24.53 1.29 20.75
C PHE A 208 23.43 0.49 21.47
N ARG A 209 22.19 0.51 20.97
CA ARG A 209 21.07 -0.27 21.52
C ARG A 209 21.32 -1.78 21.48
N VAL A 210 21.95 -2.28 20.43
CA VAL A 210 22.35 -3.70 20.37
C VAL A 210 23.33 -4.02 21.48
N GLY A 211 24.35 -3.18 21.73
CA GLY A 211 25.30 -3.35 22.83
C GLY A 211 24.61 -3.36 24.19
N LEU A 212 23.73 -2.40 24.46
CA LEU A 212 22.96 -2.35 25.71
C LEU A 212 22.12 -3.61 25.94
N ILE A 213 21.47 -4.13 24.88
CA ILE A 213 20.68 -5.36 25.00
C ILE A 213 21.55 -6.55 25.40
N TYR A 214 22.76 -6.69 24.83
CA TYR A 214 23.68 -7.78 25.22
C TYR A 214 24.17 -7.62 26.66
N MET A 215 24.47 -6.40 27.11
CA MET A 215 24.84 -6.15 28.50
C MET A 215 23.70 -6.54 29.46
N GLU A 216 22.49 -6.11 29.19
CA GLU A 216 21.31 -6.47 30.00
C GLU A 216 21.06 -8.00 30.06
N GLU A 217 21.26 -8.72 28.95
CA GLU A 217 21.14 -10.18 28.91
C GLU A 217 22.24 -10.86 29.73
N ALA A 218 23.47 -10.34 29.72
CA ALA A 218 24.57 -10.83 30.55
C ALA A 218 24.29 -10.62 32.04
N GLU A 219 23.80 -9.45 32.46
CA GLU A 219 23.48 -9.11 33.85
C GLU A 219 22.32 -9.95 34.41
N ARG A 220 21.36 -10.33 33.59
CA ARG A 220 20.19 -11.14 34.01
C ARG A 220 20.52 -12.60 34.37
N GLY A 221 21.79 -12.93 34.48
CA GLY A 221 22.26 -14.27 34.90
C GLY A 221 22.39 -15.25 33.74
N ASN A 222 22.23 -14.78 32.52
CA ASN A 222 22.67 -15.51 31.33
C ASN A 222 24.19 -15.26 31.18
N GLN A 223 25.00 -15.75 32.14
CA GLN A 223 26.45 -15.54 32.23
C GLN A 223 27.20 -16.19 31.05
N ASN A 224 26.70 -15.92 29.83
CA ASN A 224 27.39 -16.33 28.65
C ASN A 224 28.39 -15.22 28.29
N GLN A 225 29.68 -15.49 28.47
CA GLN A 225 30.79 -14.61 28.10
C GLN A 225 30.62 -14.07 26.65
N ALA A 226 30.05 -14.87 25.76
CA ALA A 226 29.73 -14.46 24.40
C ALA A 226 28.82 -13.22 24.29
N ASN A 227 27.94 -12.96 25.26
CA ASN A 227 27.10 -11.76 25.26
C ASN A 227 27.90 -10.50 25.64
N LEU A 228 28.91 -10.64 26.50
CA LEU A 228 29.80 -9.53 26.86
C LEU A 228 30.75 -9.19 25.71
N ASP A 229 31.22 -10.20 24.97
CA ASP A 229 32.08 -10.00 23.81
C ASP A 229 31.36 -9.36 22.62
N LEU A 230 30.01 -9.43 22.59
CA LEU A 230 29.16 -8.85 21.55
C LEU A 230 28.65 -7.44 21.94
N ALA A 231 28.74 -7.03 23.19
CA ALA A 231 28.33 -5.71 23.69
C ALA A 231 29.36 -4.63 23.37
#